data_5d76b460f2b4fa890ee224d2f69d7524
#
_entry.id   5d76b460f2b4fa890ee224d2f69d7524
#
_cell.length_a   1.000
_cell.length_b   1.000
_cell.length_c   1.000
_cell.angle_alpha   90.00
_cell.angle_beta   90.00
_cell.angle_gamma   90.00
#
_symmetry.space_group_name_H-M   'P 1'
#
loop_
_entity.id
_entity.type
_entity.pdbx_description
1 polymer ?
#
loop_
_entity_poly.entity_id
_entity_poly.type
_entity_poly.pdbx_seq_one_letter_code
_entity_poly.pdbx_strand_id
1 'polypeptide(L)'
;MTRVILAGMVALAVAAAAADQSSPASFSKDVLPILQKNCQTCHRPGQVAPMSLIGYKETRPWAKAIKAAVTARKMPPWFADPKYGHFTNDRSLKQSDIDTLVKWADTGAPEGDPKDAPAPITWPSGGWNVTPDVVMDLPSHEVPAKGVLEWELIAFPAPFKDDAWITSMEILPGDASVVHHICFSFEKHKPTTVYNRYEWVQVPRDATGNPTPGNSGFGELPGMVIATRDVGSTQVQLRQGHPTLHQDLDFCYLPGNAYEDYRGWDAGKLVPAGSDIVVSLHYTTNGKAVTDRTKIGFTLSKAPPSHKFMVQGAGEGTPVIAPTDASKRAVFSQAYNPEFAIPPNAADFLAPPMDIVFLKDVEIVTIRPHAHVRGKSAQYRLTYPDGHEEIVLNVPNYDFNWQLSYRTALKIPKGTRMRFEFRYDNSANNKNNPDPNRWVYQGFQSWEEMMAPNLGFLLGRDADVGGLMSVSN
;
A
#
# COMPACT_ATOMS: atom_id res chain seq x y z
N MET A 1 3.94 34.47 -91.18
CA MET A 1 3.87 33.32 -90.23
C MET A 1 4.51 33.74 -88.92
N THR A 2 3.66 34.25 -87.99
CA THR A 2 4.11 34.85 -86.72
C THR A 2 3.78 33.87 -85.64
N ARG A 3 4.77 33.31 -84.96
CA ARG A 3 4.53 32.44 -83.75
C ARG A 3 4.52 33.28 -82.49
N VAL A 4 3.39 33.27 -81.77
CA VAL A 4 3.22 33.84 -80.44
C VAL A 4 3.61 32.77 -79.43
N ILE A 5 4.60 33.09 -78.58
CA ILE A 5 4.99 32.25 -77.42
C ILE A 5 4.25 32.78 -76.22
N LEU A 6 3.34 31.97 -75.63
CA LEU A 6 2.64 32.25 -74.38
C LEU A 6 3.50 31.73 -73.24
N ALA A 7 4.02 32.63 -72.41
CA ALA A 7 4.71 32.31 -71.15
C ALA A 7 3.69 32.18 -70.04
N GLY A 8 3.48 30.96 -69.58
CA GLY A 8 2.63 30.70 -68.40
C GLY A 8 3.43 30.87 -67.09
N MET A 9 3.04 31.84 -66.27
CA MET A 9 3.52 31.95 -64.86
C MET A 9 2.80 30.93 -63.97
N VAL A 10 3.55 29.96 -63.49
CA VAL A 10 3.07 29.07 -62.43
C VAL A 10 3.36 29.75 -61.07
N ALA A 11 2.32 30.25 -60.41
CA ALA A 11 2.41 30.75 -59.03
C ALA A 11 2.39 29.55 -58.08
N LEU A 12 3.52 29.21 -57.43
CA LEU A 12 3.57 28.29 -56.31
C LEU A 12 2.97 28.98 -55.09
N ALA A 13 1.75 28.57 -54.70
CA ALA A 13 1.20 28.90 -53.42
C ALA A 13 1.84 27.99 -52.33
N VAL A 14 2.79 28.52 -51.58
CA VAL A 14 3.29 27.91 -50.38
C VAL A 14 2.21 28.07 -49.32
N ALA A 15 1.45 26.99 -49.07
CA ALA A 15 0.58 26.91 -47.91
C ALA A 15 1.47 26.78 -46.68
N ALA A 16 1.69 27.89 -45.97
CA ALA A 16 2.25 27.88 -44.63
C ALA A 16 1.21 27.15 -43.72
N ALA A 17 1.52 25.91 -43.34
CA ALA A 17 0.80 25.27 -42.25
C ALA A 17 0.99 26.16 -41.01
N ALA A 18 -0.07 26.91 -40.66
CA ALA A 18 -0.13 27.60 -39.37
C ALA A 18 -0.06 26.49 -38.30
N ALA A 19 1.10 26.33 -37.68
CA ALA A 19 1.22 25.58 -36.46
C ALA A 19 0.25 26.22 -35.47
N ASP A 20 -0.70 25.46 -35.00
CA ASP A 20 -1.65 25.86 -33.98
C ASP A 20 -0.83 26.31 -32.75
N GLN A 21 -0.61 27.62 -32.64
CA GLN A 21 0.01 28.25 -31.48
C GLN A 21 -1.05 28.33 -30.38
N SER A 22 -1.49 27.14 -29.91
CA SER A 22 -2.21 27.10 -28.65
C SER A 22 -1.32 27.77 -27.59
N SER A 23 -1.91 28.73 -26.89
CA SER A 23 -1.22 29.46 -25.80
C SER A 23 -0.41 28.52 -24.92
N PRO A 24 0.77 28.92 -24.43
CA PRO A 24 1.57 28.07 -23.56
C PRO A 24 0.72 27.67 -22.33
N ALA A 25 0.79 26.40 -21.94
CA ALA A 25 0.11 25.94 -20.75
C ALA A 25 0.61 26.76 -19.54
N SER A 26 -0.29 27.20 -18.68
CA SER A 26 0.01 28.00 -17.50
C SER A 26 -0.30 27.25 -16.20
N PHE A 27 0.36 27.61 -15.11
CA PHE A 27 0.14 26.97 -13.82
C PHE A 27 -1.30 27.19 -13.34
N SER A 28 -1.74 28.43 -13.27
CA SER A 28 -3.03 28.79 -12.65
C SER A 28 -4.22 28.14 -13.37
N LYS A 29 -4.23 28.19 -14.70
CA LYS A 29 -5.36 27.72 -15.51
C LYS A 29 -5.32 26.23 -15.81
N ASP A 30 -4.13 25.71 -16.16
CA ASP A 30 -4.03 24.39 -16.80
C ASP A 30 -3.43 23.34 -15.86
N VAL A 31 -2.42 23.70 -15.05
CA VAL A 31 -1.66 22.76 -14.22
C VAL A 31 -2.28 22.58 -12.85
N LEU A 32 -2.66 23.67 -12.18
CA LEU A 32 -3.19 23.60 -10.82
C LEU A 32 -4.46 22.72 -10.69
N PRO A 33 -5.41 22.72 -11.62
CA PRO A 33 -6.55 21.77 -11.58
C PRO A 33 -6.11 20.30 -11.62
N ILE A 34 -5.08 19.96 -12.41
CA ILE A 34 -4.53 18.61 -12.48
C ILE A 34 -3.88 18.25 -11.16
N LEU A 35 -3.08 19.16 -10.58
CA LEU A 35 -2.41 18.93 -9.30
C LEU A 35 -3.41 18.76 -8.15
N GLN A 36 -4.43 19.60 -8.08
CA GLN A 36 -5.49 19.51 -7.09
C GLN A 36 -6.16 18.13 -7.13
N LYS A 37 -6.52 17.70 -8.33
CA LYS A 37 -7.25 16.43 -8.51
C LYS A 37 -6.40 15.20 -8.20
N ASN A 38 -5.11 15.19 -8.60
CA ASN A 38 -4.34 13.95 -8.69
C ASN A 38 -3.09 13.91 -7.79
N CYS A 39 -2.64 15.05 -7.23
CA CYS A 39 -1.33 15.14 -6.58
C CYS A 39 -1.39 15.66 -5.13
N GLN A 40 -2.23 16.67 -4.86
CA GLN A 40 -2.21 17.40 -3.59
C GLN A 40 -2.65 16.58 -2.38
N THR A 41 -3.33 15.46 -2.57
CA THR A 41 -3.64 14.54 -1.46
C THR A 41 -2.37 14.07 -0.73
N CYS A 42 -1.28 13.84 -1.49
CA CYS A 42 0.01 13.43 -0.96
C CYS A 42 1.04 14.58 -0.94
N HIS A 43 0.99 15.48 -1.94
CA HIS A 43 1.94 16.59 -2.10
C HIS A 43 1.44 17.88 -1.44
N ARG A 44 1.25 17.86 -0.13
CA ARG A 44 0.89 19.00 0.71
C ARG A 44 1.60 18.90 2.06
N PRO A 45 1.75 20.00 2.80
CA PRO A 45 2.39 19.97 4.12
C PRO A 45 1.76 18.92 5.05
N GLY A 46 2.60 18.16 5.76
CA GLY A 46 2.18 17.12 6.70
C GLY A 46 1.80 15.78 6.05
N GLN A 47 2.03 15.61 4.74
CA GLN A 47 1.79 14.35 4.04
C GLN A 47 3.10 13.69 3.59
N VAL A 48 3.00 12.46 3.06
CA VAL A 48 4.14 11.58 2.73
C VAL A 48 5.11 12.16 1.69
N ALA A 49 4.63 13.01 0.78
CA ALA A 49 5.49 13.55 -0.27
C ALA A 49 6.46 14.62 0.26
N PRO A 50 7.75 14.61 -0.20
CA PRO A 50 8.78 15.51 0.33
C PRO A 50 8.63 16.97 -0.12
N MET A 51 7.73 17.27 -1.07
CA MET A 51 7.49 18.62 -1.56
C MET A 51 6.00 18.93 -1.66
N SER A 52 5.65 20.18 -1.41
CA SER A 52 4.30 20.71 -1.59
C SER A 52 4.08 21.11 -3.06
N LEU A 53 2.90 20.78 -3.60
CA LEU A 53 2.41 21.19 -4.92
C LEU A 53 1.13 22.02 -4.80
N ILE A 54 0.98 22.78 -3.71
CA ILE A 54 -0.22 23.60 -3.44
C ILE A 54 -0.21 24.89 -4.26
N GLY A 55 0.92 25.58 -4.32
CA GLY A 55 1.05 26.87 -4.97
C GLY A 55 2.12 26.91 -6.06
N TYR A 56 2.11 27.96 -6.87
CA TYR A 56 3.06 28.14 -7.97
C TYR A 56 4.51 28.17 -7.51
N LYS A 57 4.80 28.97 -6.47
CA LYS A 57 6.17 29.17 -5.97
C LYS A 57 6.79 27.85 -5.47
N GLU A 58 5.97 27.01 -4.87
CA GLU A 58 6.37 25.69 -4.35
C GLU A 58 6.52 24.68 -5.48
N THR A 59 5.65 24.72 -6.49
CA THR A 59 5.59 23.73 -7.59
C THR A 59 6.62 24.00 -8.67
N ARG A 60 6.83 25.26 -9.07
CA ARG A 60 7.69 25.63 -10.20
C ARG A 60 9.09 25.04 -10.16
N PRO A 61 9.81 25.01 -9.02
CA PRO A 61 11.15 24.41 -8.93
C PRO A 61 11.19 22.94 -9.35
N TRP A 62 10.06 22.23 -9.24
CA TRP A 62 9.91 20.81 -9.52
C TRP A 62 9.40 20.49 -10.93
N ALA A 63 9.15 21.50 -11.77
CA ALA A 63 8.54 21.33 -13.10
C ALA A 63 9.22 20.23 -13.95
N LYS A 64 10.56 20.20 -14.00
CA LYS A 64 11.30 19.17 -14.73
C LYS A 64 11.15 17.78 -14.11
N ALA A 65 11.14 17.68 -12.79
CA ALA A 65 10.95 16.43 -12.07
C ALA A 65 9.51 15.92 -12.24
N ILE A 66 8.52 16.80 -12.19
CA ILE A 66 7.12 16.48 -12.48
C ILE A 66 7.00 15.91 -13.89
N LYS A 67 7.54 16.61 -14.91
CA LYS A 67 7.58 16.10 -16.30
C LYS A 67 8.15 14.69 -16.36
N ALA A 68 9.33 14.48 -15.80
CA ALA A 68 10.00 13.17 -15.84
C ALA A 68 9.16 12.08 -15.16
N ALA A 69 8.57 12.37 -14.01
CA ALA A 69 7.78 11.42 -13.24
C ALA A 69 6.46 11.03 -13.93
N VAL A 70 5.73 12.00 -14.50
CA VAL A 70 4.45 11.74 -15.18
C VAL A 70 4.65 11.06 -16.54
N THR A 71 5.69 11.43 -17.29
CA THR A 71 6.05 10.78 -18.56
C THR A 71 6.42 9.31 -18.34
N ALA A 72 7.17 9.02 -17.28
CA ALA A 72 7.51 7.66 -16.89
C ALA A 72 6.38 6.91 -16.17
N ARG A 73 5.20 7.53 -15.99
CA ARG A 73 4.04 7.01 -15.25
C ARG A 73 4.40 6.52 -13.83
N LYS A 74 5.39 7.15 -13.20
CA LYS A 74 5.77 6.91 -11.80
C LYS A 74 4.88 7.66 -10.82
N MET A 75 4.29 8.79 -11.27
CA MET A 75 3.38 9.62 -10.48
C MET A 75 2.13 10.01 -11.30
N PRO A 76 0.95 9.93 -10.68
CA PRO A 76 0.68 9.28 -9.38
C PRO A 76 1.01 7.78 -9.44
N PRO A 77 1.38 7.15 -8.29
CA PRO A 77 1.63 5.71 -8.27
C PRO A 77 0.33 4.96 -8.55
N TRP A 78 0.33 4.20 -9.65
CA TRP A 78 -0.77 3.36 -10.08
C TRP A 78 -0.23 2.27 -11.01
N PHE A 79 -0.43 1.01 -10.64
CA PHE A 79 0.25 -0.12 -11.30
C PHE A 79 -0.70 -1.16 -11.88
N ALA A 80 -2.02 -1.01 -11.71
CA ALA A 80 -2.98 -1.88 -12.37
C ALA A 80 -2.94 -1.66 -13.88
N ASP A 81 -2.89 -2.75 -14.63
CA ASP A 81 -3.01 -2.73 -16.09
C ASP A 81 -4.43 -2.28 -16.48
N PRO A 82 -4.58 -1.20 -17.27
CA PRO A 82 -5.88 -0.64 -17.60
C PRO A 82 -6.79 -1.57 -18.44
N LYS A 83 -6.25 -2.69 -18.91
CA LYS A 83 -7.02 -3.70 -19.66
C LYS A 83 -7.88 -4.58 -18.74
N TYR A 84 -7.59 -4.62 -17.45
CA TYR A 84 -8.19 -5.57 -16.52
C TYR A 84 -8.74 -4.88 -15.29
N GLY A 85 -9.93 -5.32 -14.88
CA GLY A 85 -10.62 -4.78 -13.73
C GLY A 85 -11.12 -3.34 -13.91
N HIS A 86 -11.95 -2.89 -12.99
CA HIS A 86 -12.46 -1.52 -12.92
C HIS A 86 -12.32 -1.02 -11.49
N PHE A 87 -11.59 0.10 -11.32
CA PHE A 87 -11.24 0.61 -10.00
C PHE A 87 -11.76 2.03 -9.80
N THR A 88 -12.55 2.22 -8.75
CA THR A 88 -13.16 3.54 -8.45
C THR A 88 -12.14 4.55 -7.91
N ASN A 89 -10.98 4.08 -7.47
CA ASN A 89 -9.87 4.90 -6.99
C ASN A 89 -8.71 4.96 -7.99
N ASP A 90 -8.96 4.76 -9.29
CA ASP A 90 -7.94 4.89 -10.33
C ASP A 90 -7.33 6.30 -10.30
N ARG A 91 -6.03 6.35 -10.06
CA ARG A 91 -5.21 7.57 -9.97
C ARG A 91 -4.39 7.81 -11.23
N SER A 92 -4.51 6.95 -12.24
CA SER A 92 -3.75 7.12 -13.48
C SER A 92 -4.08 8.44 -14.16
N LEU A 93 -3.06 9.15 -14.64
CA LEU A 93 -3.27 10.37 -15.40
C LEU A 93 -3.74 10.05 -16.82
N LYS A 94 -4.71 10.81 -17.29
CA LYS A 94 -5.07 10.84 -18.71
C LYS A 94 -3.88 11.36 -19.51
N GLN A 95 -3.73 10.91 -20.75
CA GLN A 95 -2.67 11.38 -21.62
C GLN A 95 -2.70 12.90 -21.82
N SER A 96 -3.88 13.50 -21.94
CA SER A 96 -4.06 14.95 -22.02
C SER A 96 -3.50 15.72 -20.82
N ASP A 97 -3.62 15.15 -19.60
CA ASP A 97 -3.09 15.77 -18.39
C ASP A 97 -1.56 15.68 -18.37
N ILE A 98 -1.00 14.53 -18.81
CA ILE A 98 0.44 14.36 -18.98
C ILE A 98 0.98 15.36 -19.99
N ASP A 99 0.35 15.48 -21.16
CA ASP A 99 0.77 16.39 -22.23
C ASP A 99 0.75 17.86 -21.76
N THR A 100 -0.26 18.24 -20.96
CA THR A 100 -0.36 19.56 -20.34
C THR A 100 0.80 19.85 -19.39
N LEU A 101 1.10 18.91 -18.48
CA LEU A 101 2.22 19.04 -17.52
C LEU A 101 3.57 19.09 -18.23
N VAL A 102 3.75 18.27 -19.26
CA VAL A 102 4.97 18.26 -20.11
C VAL A 102 5.13 19.58 -20.83
N LYS A 103 4.07 20.07 -21.51
CA LYS A 103 4.08 21.34 -22.23
C LYS A 103 4.39 22.50 -21.30
N TRP A 104 3.77 22.54 -20.13
CA TRP A 104 4.04 23.56 -19.12
C TRP A 104 5.53 23.58 -18.69
N ALA A 105 6.09 22.42 -18.38
CA ALA A 105 7.49 22.32 -17.98
C ALA A 105 8.45 22.76 -19.11
N ASP A 106 8.15 22.40 -20.38
CA ASP A 106 8.98 22.70 -21.54
C ASP A 106 8.92 24.18 -21.97
N THR A 107 7.81 24.85 -21.69
CA THR A 107 7.66 26.29 -22.00
C THR A 107 8.14 27.22 -20.88
N GLY A 108 8.92 26.71 -19.92
CA GLY A 108 9.53 27.50 -18.84
C GLY A 108 8.68 27.61 -17.59
N ALA A 109 7.64 26.80 -17.48
CA ALA A 109 6.74 26.71 -16.34
C ALA A 109 6.12 28.06 -15.94
N PRO A 110 5.40 28.77 -16.85
CA PRO A 110 4.80 30.08 -16.56
C PRO A 110 3.65 29.97 -15.54
N GLU A 111 3.46 31.04 -14.73
CA GLU A 111 2.41 31.11 -13.72
C GLU A 111 1.02 31.27 -14.35
N GLY A 112 0.91 32.15 -15.35
CA GLY A 112 -0.38 32.59 -15.89
C GLY A 112 -1.04 33.67 -15.02
N ASP A 113 -2.32 33.98 -15.32
CA ASP A 113 -3.09 34.92 -14.49
C ASP A 113 -3.58 34.19 -13.24
N PRO A 114 -3.27 34.67 -12.02
CA PRO A 114 -3.76 34.07 -10.77
C PRO A 114 -5.29 34.03 -10.66
N LYS A 115 -6.01 34.88 -11.42
CA LYS A 115 -7.49 34.87 -11.45
C LYS A 115 -8.06 33.63 -12.11
N ASP A 116 -7.29 32.96 -12.96
CA ASP A 116 -7.71 31.72 -13.62
C ASP A 116 -7.56 30.49 -12.69
N ALA A 117 -6.96 30.66 -11.51
CA ALA A 117 -6.76 29.57 -10.56
C ALA A 117 -8.08 29.08 -9.97
N PRO A 118 -8.30 27.76 -9.89
CA PRO A 118 -9.45 27.21 -9.16
C PRO A 118 -9.37 27.54 -7.67
N ALA A 119 -10.49 27.49 -6.99
CA ALA A 119 -10.53 27.65 -5.54
C ALA A 119 -9.60 26.64 -4.86
N PRO A 120 -8.83 27.04 -3.81
CA PRO A 120 -8.01 26.11 -3.06
C PRO A 120 -8.83 24.99 -2.43
N ILE A 121 -8.26 23.77 -2.37
CA ILE A 121 -8.86 22.67 -1.62
C ILE A 121 -8.74 22.98 -0.12
N THR A 122 -9.85 22.87 0.59
CA THR A 122 -9.87 22.94 2.06
C THR A 122 -9.64 21.54 2.63
N TRP A 123 -8.54 21.37 3.32
CA TRP A 123 -8.20 20.12 4.02
C TRP A 123 -8.63 20.18 5.49
N PRO A 124 -8.97 19.05 6.12
CA PRO A 124 -9.14 18.99 7.56
C PRO A 124 -7.91 19.50 8.31
N SER A 125 -8.13 20.15 9.44
CA SER A 125 -7.03 20.64 10.28
C SER A 125 -6.17 19.49 10.83
N GLY A 126 -4.90 19.78 11.16
CA GLY A 126 -3.99 18.81 11.76
C GLY A 126 -3.39 17.78 10.79
N GLY A 127 -3.55 17.97 9.46
CA GLY A 127 -2.96 17.09 8.45
C GLY A 127 -3.84 15.91 8.02
N TRP A 128 -4.99 15.69 8.64
CA TRP A 128 -5.90 14.59 8.32
C TRP A 128 -6.49 14.67 6.92
N ASN A 129 -6.85 13.52 6.33
CA ASN A 129 -7.68 13.42 5.13
C ASN A 129 -9.17 13.38 5.49
N VAL A 130 -9.50 12.77 6.62
CA VAL A 130 -10.85 12.71 7.20
C VAL A 130 -10.77 13.25 8.62
N THR A 131 -11.67 14.17 9.00
CA THR A 131 -11.73 14.68 10.38
C THR A 131 -12.08 13.54 11.34
N PRO A 132 -11.21 13.14 12.27
CA PRO A 132 -11.51 12.08 13.23
C PRO A 132 -12.39 12.58 14.37
N ASP A 133 -13.25 11.70 14.90
CA ASP A 133 -13.98 11.93 16.14
C ASP A 133 -13.14 11.55 17.37
N VAL A 134 -12.28 10.55 17.21
CA VAL A 134 -11.37 10.06 18.27
C VAL A 134 -9.96 10.01 17.71
N VAL A 135 -9.00 10.53 18.46
CA VAL A 135 -7.58 10.47 18.13
C VAL A 135 -6.84 9.73 19.23
N MET A 136 -6.03 8.76 18.85
CA MET A 136 -5.11 8.04 19.71
C MET A 136 -3.68 8.46 19.35
N ASP A 137 -2.92 8.97 20.32
CA ASP A 137 -1.51 9.25 20.19
C ASP A 137 -0.71 7.99 20.54
N LEU A 138 0.19 7.56 19.64
CA LEU A 138 1.16 6.52 19.95
C LEU A 138 2.31 7.11 20.80
N PRO A 139 2.97 6.29 21.62
CA PRO A 139 4.19 6.72 22.30
C PRO A 139 5.24 7.20 21.31
N SER A 140 6.03 8.19 21.72
CA SER A 140 7.16 8.63 20.90
C SER A 140 8.14 7.46 20.70
N HIS A 141 8.59 7.30 19.45
CA HIS A 141 9.52 6.25 19.06
C HIS A 141 10.80 6.87 18.47
N GLU A 142 11.95 6.49 19.03
CA GLU A 142 13.25 6.95 18.58
C GLU A 142 13.73 6.07 17.41
N VAL A 143 13.88 6.68 16.24
CA VAL A 143 14.38 6.02 15.03
C VAL A 143 15.84 6.45 14.83
N PRO A 144 16.81 5.52 14.87
CA PRO A 144 18.22 5.85 14.70
C PRO A 144 18.53 6.31 13.27
N ALA A 145 19.65 7.01 13.08
CA ALA A 145 20.08 7.48 11.77
C ALA A 145 20.40 6.33 10.79
N LYS A 146 20.85 5.19 11.31
CA LYS A 146 21.31 4.02 10.51
C LYS A 146 20.95 2.72 11.21
N GLY A 147 20.87 1.66 10.43
CA GLY A 147 20.58 0.31 10.90
C GLY A 147 19.34 -0.25 10.24
N VAL A 148 19.08 -1.52 10.51
CA VAL A 148 17.84 -2.22 10.10
C VAL A 148 17.05 -2.45 11.37
N LEU A 149 15.77 -2.07 11.34
CA LEU A 149 14.86 -2.19 12.47
C LEU A 149 13.93 -3.37 12.23
N GLU A 150 13.71 -4.13 13.29
CA GLU A 150 12.69 -5.19 13.30
C GLU A 150 11.29 -4.58 13.40
N TRP A 151 10.29 -5.39 13.06
CA TRP A 151 8.90 -5.06 13.36
C TRP A 151 8.65 -5.16 14.85
N GLU A 152 8.09 -4.11 15.41
CA GLU A 152 7.68 -4.07 16.81
C GLU A 152 6.16 -4.09 16.92
N LEU A 153 5.64 -4.85 17.85
CA LEU A 153 4.22 -4.88 18.23
C LEU A 153 4.03 -4.19 19.57
N ILE A 154 2.93 -3.47 19.74
CA ILE A 154 2.56 -2.85 21.00
C ILE A 154 1.03 -2.87 21.17
N ALA A 155 0.55 -3.17 22.36
CA ALA A 155 -0.88 -3.20 22.65
C ALA A 155 -1.31 -2.05 23.57
N PHE A 156 -2.56 -1.61 23.35
CA PHE A 156 -3.26 -0.62 24.16
C PHE A 156 -4.72 -1.03 24.34
N PRO A 157 -5.42 -0.55 25.37
CA PRO A 157 -6.86 -0.56 25.36
C PRO A 157 -7.40 0.21 24.15
N ALA A 158 -8.39 -0.31 23.46
CA ALA A 158 -9.07 0.45 22.40
C ALA A 158 -9.69 1.73 22.98
N PRO A 159 -9.65 2.87 22.28
CA PRO A 159 -10.03 4.17 22.83
C PRO A 159 -11.56 4.38 22.92
N PHE A 160 -12.35 3.28 23.02
CA PHE A 160 -13.80 3.30 23.03
C PHE A 160 -14.35 2.75 24.35
N LYS A 161 -15.26 3.50 24.99
CA LYS A 161 -15.91 3.07 26.24
C LYS A 161 -17.05 2.10 25.99
N ASP A 162 -17.76 2.29 24.88
CA ASP A 162 -18.91 1.49 24.44
C ASP A 162 -18.59 0.86 23.09
N ASP A 163 -19.46 -0.04 22.61
CA ASP A 163 -19.37 -0.59 21.27
C ASP A 163 -19.32 0.54 20.23
N ALA A 164 -18.32 0.53 19.36
CA ALA A 164 -18.08 1.59 18.39
C ALA A 164 -18.17 1.08 16.96
N TRP A 165 -18.94 1.76 16.11
CA TRP A 165 -18.93 1.57 14.67
C TRP A 165 -17.97 2.56 14.03
N ILE A 166 -16.79 2.08 13.60
CA ILE A 166 -15.78 2.88 12.93
C ILE A 166 -16.11 2.92 11.44
N THR A 167 -16.28 4.12 10.89
CA THR A 167 -16.60 4.34 9.47
C THR A 167 -15.45 4.90 8.67
N SER A 168 -14.39 5.39 9.33
CA SER A 168 -13.12 5.77 8.71
C SER A 168 -11.98 5.57 9.69
N MET A 169 -10.83 5.19 9.17
CA MET A 169 -9.58 5.02 9.92
C MET A 169 -8.45 5.70 9.17
N GLU A 170 -7.60 6.43 9.90
CA GLU A 170 -6.44 7.11 9.34
C GLU A 170 -5.26 7.03 10.30
N ILE A 171 -4.08 6.73 9.77
CA ILE A 171 -2.81 6.83 10.49
C ILE A 171 -2.06 8.04 9.94
N LEU A 172 -1.69 8.95 10.85
CA LEU A 172 -0.93 10.14 10.55
C LEU A 172 0.47 10.01 11.20
N PRO A 173 1.50 9.63 10.42
CA PRO A 173 2.88 9.58 10.90
C PRO A 173 3.35 10.93 11.44
N GLY A 174 4.11 10.92 12.53
CA GLY A 174 4.80 12.12 13.01
C GLY A 174 5.94 12.52 12.08
N ASP A 175 6.67 11.52 11.57
CA ASP A 175 7.67 11.70 10.51
C ASP A 175 7.51 10.61 9.43
N ALA A 176 6.81 10.96 8.35
CA ALA A 176 6.54 10.05 7.23
C ALA A 176 7.82 9.61 6.48
N SER A 177 8.97 10.25 6.71
CA SER A 177 10.23 9.89 6.04
C SER A 177 10.91 8.65 6.63
N VAL A 178 10.49 8.22 7.82
CA VAL A 178 11.01 7.03 8.52
C VAL A 178 9.96 5.97 8.78
N VAL A 179 8.67 6.30 8.68
CA VAL A 179 7.59 5.33 8.82
C VAL A 179 7.40 4.60 7.50
N HIS A 180 7.84 3.33 7.44
CA HIS A 180 7.62 2.49 6.27
C HIS A 180 6.18 1.99 6.22
N HIS A 181 5.69 1.41 7.34
CA HIS A 181 4.27 1.11 7.53
C HIS A 181 3.95 1.00 9.02
N ILE A 182 2.70 1.28 9.33
CA ILE A 182 2.09 1.04 10.62
C ILE A 182 0.76 0.37 10.37
N CYS A 183 0.57 -0.78 10.98
CA CYS A 183 -0.69 -1.51 10.90
C CYS A 183 -1.29 -1.65 12.29
N PHE A 184 -2.60 -1.89 12.36
CA PHE A 184 -3.23 -2.27 13.62
C PHE A 184 -4.39 -3.24 13.40
N SER A 185 -4.75 -3.91 14.49
CA SER A 185 -5.96 -4.73 14.61
C SER A 185 -6.67 -4.43 15.90
N PHE A 186 -7.99 -4.64 15.92
CA PHE A 186 -8.77 -4.70 17.14
C PHE A 186 -8.95 -6.16 17.55
N GLU A 187 -8.55 -6.47 18.77
CA GLU A 187 -8.60 -7.83 19.29
C GLU A 187 -9.44 -7.89 20.58
N LYS A 188 -10.00 -9.05 20.83
CA LYS A 188 -10.62 -9.31 22.12
C LYS A 188 -9.55 -9.27 23.22
N HIS A 189 -9.81 -8.53 24.29
CA HIS A 189 -8.91 -8.48 25.45
C HIS A 189 -8.55 -9.88 25.98
N LYS A 190 -7.26 -10.09 26.19
CA LYS A 190 -6.71 -11.31 26.81
C LYS A 190 -6.09 -10.94 28.17
N PRO A 191 -6.33 -11.71 29.25
CA PRO A 191 -5.73 -11.41 30.56
C PRO A 191 -4.20 -11.37 30.56
N THR A 192 -3.56 -11.93 29.52
CA THR A 192 -2.10 -11.95 29.35
C THR A 192 -1.58 -10.74 28.57
N THR A 193 -2.45 -9.87 28.02
CA THR A 193 -2.05 -8.67 27.30
C THR A 193 -1.30 -7.72 28.23
N VAL A 194 -0.10 -7.33 27.85
CA VAL A 194 0.69 -6.31 28.54
C VAL A 194 0.71 -5.04 27.72
N TYR A 195 0.13 -3.97 28.25
CA TYR A 195 0.10 -2.68 27.60
C TYR A 195 1.41 -1.90 27.72
N ASN A 196 1.62 -0.96 26.81
CA ASN A 196 2.77 -0.05 26.82
C ASN A 196 4.14 -0.76 26.80
N ARG A 197 4.20 -1.94 26.20
CA ARG A 197 5.42 -2.71 26.03
C ARG A 197 5.55 -3.16 24.59
N TYR A 198 6.67 -2.81 23.96
CA TYR A 198 7.04 -3.32 22.65
C TYR A 198 7.46 -4.80 22.74
N GLU A 199 7.07 -5.58 21.75
CA GLU A 199 7.43 -6.97 21.58
C GLU A 199 7.86 -7.19 20.12
N TRP A 200 8.98 -7.86 19.89
CA TRP A 200 9.44 -8.21 18.55
C TRP A 200 10.22 -9.52 18.52
N VAL A 201 10.27 -10.15 17.34
CA VAL A 201 11.15 -11.30 17.11
C VAL A 201 12.56 -10.78 16.98
N GLN A 202 13.44 -11.19 17.90
CA GLN A 202 14.85 -10.82 17.86
C GLN A 202 15.54 -11.55 16.72
N VAL A 203 15.93 -10.82 15.69
CA VAL A 203 16.66 -11.37 14.55
C VAL A 203 18.15 -11.45 14.88
N PRO A 204 18.80 -12.63 14.76
CA PRO A 204 20.24 -12.74 14.89
C PRO A 204 20.97 -11.84 13.90
N ARG A 205 22.06 -11.23 14.34
CA ARG A 205 22.86 -10.31 13.52
C ARG A 205 24.30 -10.82 13.39
N ASP A 206 24.92 -10.54 12.26
CA ASP A 206 26.35 -10.77 12.05
C ASP A 206 27.22 -9.74 12.79
N ALA A 207 28.52 -9.89 12.71
CA ALA A 207 29.47 -8.99 13.34
C ALA A 207 29.42 -7.53 12.82
N THR A 208 28.80 -7.30 11.68
CA THR A 208 28.58 -5.98 11.08
C THR A 208 27.21 -5.38 11.43
N GLY A 209 26.37 -6.13 12.17
CA GLY A 209 25.05 -5.71 12.59
C GLY A 209 23.93 -5.97 11.58
N ASN A 210 24.23 -6.66 10.48
CA ASN A 210 23.22 -7.04 9.50
C ASN A 210 22.43 -8.27 9.96
N PRO A 211 21.13 -8.35 9.69
CA PRO A 211 20.34 -9.53 9.99
C PRO A 211 20.92 -10.77 9.32
N THR A 212 21.11 -11.84 10.11
CA THR A 212 21.50 -13.14 9.58
C THR A 212 20.24 -13.95 9.24
N PRO A 213 20.29 -14.80 8.20
CA PRO A 213 19.11 -15.55 7.78
C PRO A 213 18.68 -16.58 8.81
N GLY A 214 17.41 -16.82 8.84
CA GLY A 214 16.84 -18.08 9.29
C GLY A 214 15.99 -18.05 10.54
N ASN A 215 15.65 -16.89 11.15
CA ASN A 215 14.93 -16.89 12.42
C ASN A 215 13.83 -15.82 12.57
N SER A 216 13.39 -15.16 11.51
CA SER A 216 12.32 -14.17 11.59
C SER A 216 10.95 -14.71 11.14
N GLY A 217 10.89 -16.02 10.87
CA GLY A 217 9.69 -16.65 10.34
C GLY A 217 8.52 -16.69 11.31
N PHE A 218 7.33 -16.64 10.72
CA PHE A 218 6.08 -17.00 11.35
C PHE A 218 6.06 -18.52 11.58
N GLY A 219 5.98 -18.95 12.79
CA GLY A 219 5.82 -20.36 13.12
C GLY A 219 6.58 -20.77 14.36
N GLU A 220 6.26 -21.95 14.85
CA GLU A 220 6.85 -22.56 16.03
C GLU A 220 8.25 -23.07 15.73
N LEU A 221 9.24 -22.16 15.66
CA LEU A 221 10.62 -22.60 15.58
C LEU A 221 11.18 -22.82 16.98
N PRO A 222 11.74 -24.00 17.26
CA PRO A 222 12.51 -24.19 18.47
C PRO A 222 13.66 -23.16 18.52
N GLY A 223 13.69 -22.35 19.58
CA GLY A 223 14.75 -21.37 19.79
C GLY A 223 14.41 -19.94 19.35
N MET A 224 13.17 -19.62 18.97
CA MET A 224 12.75 -18.25 18.71
C MET A 224 12.95 -17.39 19.97
N VAL A 225 13.64 -16.28 19.81
CA VAL A 225 13.88 -15.30 20.88
C VAL A 225 12.99 -14.10 20.67
N ILE A 226 12.19 -13.79 21.67
CA ILE A 226 11.36 -12.58 21.69
C ILE A 226 12.04 -11.55 22.57
N ALA A 227 12.22 -10.36 22.03
CA ALA A 227 12.67 -9.20 22.76
C ALA A 227 11.47 -8.35 23.19
N THR A 228 11.52 -7.78 24.38
CA THR A 228 10.53 -6.86 24.89
C THR A 228 11.20 -5.64 25.51
N ARG A 229 10.53 -4.49 25.42
CA ARG A 229 10.98 -3.21 25.98
C ARG A 229 9.78 -2.36 26.37
N ASP A 230 9.75 -1.93 27.63
CA ASP A 230 8.69 -1.02 28.06
C ASP A 230 8.86 0.38 27.44
N VAL A 231 7.73 1.06 27.19
CA VAL A 231 7.72 2.43 26.65
C VAL A 231 8.53 3.35 27.57
N GLY A 232 9.44 4.12 26.98
CA GLY A 232 10.34 5.03 27.70
C GLY A 232 11.53 4.35 28.35
N SER A 233 11.68 3.01 28.24
CA SER A 233 12.86 2.25 28.70
C SER A 233 13.83 2.00 27.56
N THR A 234 15.13 1.90 27.91
CA THR A 234 16.18 1.39 27.01
C THR A 234 16.53 -0.07 27.30
N GLN A 235 15.97 -0.64 28.39
CA GLN A 235 16.27 -2.01 28.79
C GLN A 235 15.46 -2.99 27.94
N VAL A 236 16.17 -3.90 27.27
CA VAL A 236 15.59 -5.00 26.51
C VAL A 236 15.65 -6.28 27.35
N GLN A 237 14.52 -6.95 27.45
CA GLN A 237 14.40 -8.27 28.05
C GLN A 237 14.22 -9.32 26.95
N LEU A 238 14.88 -10.47 27.09
CA LEU A 238 14.81 -11.57 26.13
C LEU A 238 14.12 -12.78 26.76
N ARG A 239 13.25 -13.42 25.99
CA ARG A 239 12.63 -14.69 26.38
C ARG A 239 12.59 -15.65 25.19
N GLN A 240 12.56 -16.93 25.48
CA GLN A 240 12.30 -17.97 24.49
C GLN A 240 10.77 -18.10 24.28
N GLY A 241 10.37 -18.45 23.06
CA GLY A 241 8.97 -18.72 22.71
C GLY A 241 8.43 -17.80 21.61
N HIS A 242 7.10 -17.74 21.54
CA HIS A 242 6.39 -16.99 20.52
C HIS A 242 6.01 -15.58 20.99
N PRO A 243 5.76 -14.65 20.05
CA PRO A 243 5.08 -13.40 20.38
C PRO A 243 3.78 -13.67 21.11
N THR A 244 3.51 -12.88 22.15
CA THR A 244 2.23 -12.94 22.86
C THR A 244 1.15 -12.08 22.17
N LEU A 245 1.59 -11.08 21.41
CA LEU A 245 0.75 -10.24 20.59
C LEU A 245 0.58 -10.87 19.21
N HIS A 246 -0.66 -10.98 18.75
CA HIS A 246 -1.03 -11.37 17.41
C HIS A 246 -1.57 -10.14 16.70
N GLN A 247 -1.50 -10.12 15.38
CA GLN A 247 -2.05 -9.05 14.59
C GLN A 247 -2.81 -9.62 13.39
N ASP A 248 -4.13 -9.44 13.40
CA ASP A 248 -4.92 -9.41 12.19
C ASP A 248 -4.85 -7.99 11.62
N LEU A 249 -4.90 -7.83 10.29
CA LEU A 249 -4.75 -6.52 9.68
C LEU A 249 -6.10 -5.85 9.47
N ASP A 250 -6.51 -4.98 10.38
CA ASP A 250 -7.71 -4.16 10.19
C ASP A 250 -7.43 -2.97 9.28
N PHE A 251 -6.31 -2.31 9.48
CA PHE A 251 -5.85 -1.21 8.65
C PHE A 251 -4.33 -1.10 8.67
N CYS A 252 -3.76 -0.72 7.53
CA CYS A 252 -2.33 -0.38 7.40
C CYS A 252 -2.14 0.97 6.73
N TYR A 253 -1.38 1.85 7.38
CA TYR A 253 -0.70 2.92 6.70
C TYR A 253 0.42 2.35 5.85
N LEU A 254 0.36 2.66 4.58
CA LEU A 254 1.40 2.40 3.59
C LEU A 254 1.56 3.69 2.80
N PRO A 255 2.75 4.02 2.28
CA PRO A 255 2.89 5.16 1.38
C PRO A 255 1.84 5.14 0.28
N GLY A 256 1.05 6.20 0.16
CA GLY A 256 -0.09 6.28 -0.78
C GLY A 256 -1.42 5.68 -0.29
N ASN A 257 -1.46 5.06 0.89
CA ASN A 257 -2.68 4.55 1.54
C ASN A 257 -2.70 4.95 3.03
N ALA A 258 -2.94 6.23 3.30
CA ALA A 258 -2.91 6.77 4.66
C ALA A 258 -4.24 6.58 5.43
N TYR A 259 -5.35 6.39 4.74
CA TYR A 259 -6.69 6.27 5.33
C TYR A 259 -7.60 5.36 4.54
N GLU A 260 -8.61 4.82 5.21
CA GLU A 260 -9.77 4.16 4.63
C GLU A 260 -11.05 4.86 5.08
N ASP A 261 -12.02 4.95 4.16
CA ASP A 261 -13.32 5.57 4.41
C ASP A 261 -14.42 4.66 3.83
N TYR A 262 -15.26 4.15 4.72
CA TYR A 262 -16.31 3.18 4.40
C TYR A 262 -17.68 3.82 4.25
N ARG A 263 -17.81 5.13 4.53
CA ARG A 263 -19.09 5.87 4.51
C ARG A 263 -19.76 5.82 3.15
N GLY A 264 -18.98 5.80 2.07
CA GLY A 264 -19.51 5.69 0.70
C GLY A 264 -20.22 4.36 0.40
N TRP A 265 -20.01 3.35 1.23
CA TRP A 265 -20.68 2.04 1.16
C TRP A 265 -21.74 1.86 2.26
N ASP A 266 -22.05 2.89 3.03
CA ASP A 266 -22.83 2.77 4.27
C ASP A 266 -22.32 1.59 5.13
N ALA A 267 -21.00 1.55 5.34
CA ALA A 267 -20.31 0.46 6.00
C ALA A 267 -19.46 0.96 7.17
N GLY A 268 -19.13 0.06 8.06
CA GLY A 268 -18.24 0.29 9.18
C GLY A 268 -17.67 -1.00 9.74
N LYS A 269 -16.76 -0.85 10.70
CA LYS A 269 -16.22 -1.93 11.50
C LYS A 269 -16.75 -1.80 12.92
N LEU A 270 -17.37 -2.86 13.44
CA LEU A 270 -17.78 -2.90 14.85
C LEU A 270 -16.57 -3.28 15.71
N VAL A 271 -16.29 -2.43 16.68
CA VAL A 271 -15.32 -2.70 17.75
C VAL A 271 -16.07 -2.79 19.07
N PRO A 272 -16.15 -3.99 19.67
CA PRO A 272 -16.81 -4.18 20.96
C PRO A 272 -16.10 -3.41 22.08
N ALA A 273 -16.87 -2.97 23.06
CA ALA A 273 -16.33 -2.38 24.28
C ALA A 273 -15.33 -3.32 24.98
N GLY A 274 -14.24 -2.76 25.49
CA GLY A 274 -13.20 -3.54 26.16
C GLY A 274 -12.28 -4.33 25.20
N SER A 275 -12.32 -4.03 23.90
CA SER A 275 -11.32 -4.55 22.96
C SER A 275 -9.96 -3.94 23.19
N ASP A 276 -8.91 -4.66 22.78
CA ASP A 276 -7.55 -4.14 22.66
C ASP A 276 -7.30 -3.63 21.23
N ILE A 277 -6.39 -2.69 21.06
CA ILE A 277 -5.77 -2.37 19.77
C ILE A 277 -4.32 -2.81 19.82
N VAL A 278 -3.92 -3.67 18.88
CA VAL A 278 -2.55 -4.11 18.68
C VAL A 278 -1.98 -3.38 17.47
N VAL A 279 -0.91 -2.64 17.68
CA VAL A 279 -0.25 -1.83 16.65
C VAL A 279 1.08 -2.47 16.29
N SER A 280 1.31 -2.64 15.00
CA SER A 280 2.58 -3.08 14.42
C SER A 280 3.28 -1.88 13.81
N LEU A 281 4.54 -1.72 14.16
CA LEU A 281 5.38 -0.58 13.78
C LEU A 281 6.58 -1.07 12.97
N HIS A 282 6.76 -0.53 11.78
CA HIS A 282 7.96 -0.77 10.99
C HIS A 282 8.55 0.55 10.49
N TYR A 283 9.74 0.83 10.96
CA TYR A 283 10.51 2.02 10.61
C TYR A 283 11.68 1.69 9.70
N THR A 284 12.06 2.68 8.88
CA THR A 284 13.29 2.64 8.06
C THR A 284 14.15 3.85 8.38
N THR A 285 15.45 3.65 8.41
CA THR A 285 16.39 4.73 8.67
C THR A 285 16.62 5.59 7.42
N ASN A 286 16.73 6.91 7.60
CA ASN A 286 16.89 7.87 6.49
C ASN A 286 18.22 8.65 6.54
N GLY A 287 19.17 8.24 7.40
CA GLY A 287 20.44 8.93 7.60
C GLY A 287 20.42 9.97 8.72
N LYS A 288 19.27 10.23 9.35
CA LYS A 288 19.09 11.14 10.48
C LYS A 288 18.38 10.41 11.61
N ALA A 289 18.80 10.69 12.85
CA ALA A 289 18.03 10.27 14.02
C ALA A 289 16.79 11.16 14.15
N VAL A 290 15.62 10.57 14.28
CA VAL A 290 14.35 11.29 14.41
C VAL A 290 13.47 10.65 15.49
N THR A 291 12.59 11.45 16.08
CA THR A 291 11.56 10.97 17.02
C THR A 291 10.22 11.00 16.30
N ASP A 292 9.65 9.84 16.05
CA ASP A 292 8.30 9.73 15.51
C ASP A 292 7.23 9.87 16.62
N ARG A 293 6.09 10.49 16.26
CA ARG A 293 4.90 10.66 17.10
C ARG A 293 3.65 10.45 16.28
N THR A 294 3.46 9.23 15.86
CA THR A 294 2.31 8.83 15.04
C THR A 294 1.00 8.96 15.81
N LYS A 295 -0.05 9.32 15.09
CA LYS A 295 -1.43 9.37 15.59
C LYS A 295 -2.31 8.45 14.77
N ILE A 296 -3.34 7.88 15.41
CA ILE A 296 -4.39 7.10 14.76
C ILE A 296 -5.70 7.83 14.97
N GLY A 297 -6.42 8.12 13.89
CA GLY A 297 -7.72 8.79 13.92
C GLY A 297 -8.84 7.84 13.52
N PHE A 298 -9.97 7.93 14.23
CA PHE A 298 -11.17 7.15 13.97
C PHE A 298 -12.37 8.06 13.80
N THR A 299 -13.15 7.83 12.74
CA THR A 299 -14.45 8.46 12.55
C THR A 299 -15.54 7.45 12.92
N LEU A 300 -16.47 7.86 13.74
CA LEU A 300 -17.49 6.99 14.30
C LEU A 300 -18.86 7.23 13.66
N SER A 301 -19.66 6.19 13.53
CA SER A 301 -21.08 6.32 13.22
C SER A 301 -21.92 6.41 14.50
N LYS A 302 -22.90 7.32 14.50
CA LYS A 302 -23.86 7.45 15.60
C LYS A 302 -24.91 6.33 15.61
N ALA A 303 -25.12 5.68 14.48
CA ALA A 303 -26.03 4.55 14.33
C ALA A 303 -25.31 3.43 13.58
N PRO A 304 -25.64 2.16 13.83
CA PRO A 304 -25.07 1.05 13.09
C PRO A 304 -25.29 1.22 11.59
N PRO A 305 -24.24 1.17 10.75
CA PRO A 305 -24.37 1.22 9.29
C PRO A 305 -25.06 -0.05 8.77
N SER A 306 -25.54 -0.01 7.51
CA SER A 306 -26.23 -1.16 6.89
C SER A 306 -25.29 -2.33 6.59
N HIS A 307 -23.98 -2.03 6.45
CA HIS A 307 -22.97 -3.01 6.11
C HIS A 307 -21.81 -3.00 7.09
N LYS A 308 -21.09 -4.12 7.14
CA LYS A 308 -19.78 -4.21 7.77
C LYS A 308 -18.71 -4.43 6.71
N PHE A 309 -17.58 -3.79 6.93
CA PHE A 309 -16.37 -3.99 6.13
C PHE A 309 -15.39 -4.87 6.90
N MET A 310 -14.79 -5.83 6.23
CA MET A 310 -13.68 -6.63 6.77
C MET A 310 -12.64 -6.94 5.70
N VAL A 311 -11.40 -7.04 6.12
CA VAL A 311 -10.30 -7.55 5.28
C VAL A 311 -10.00 -8.97 5.71
N GLN A 312 -9.77 -9.85 4.73
CA GLN A 312 -9.28 -11.19 4.96
C GLN A 312 -8.18 -11.49 3.97
N GLY A 313 -7.05 -12.01 4.45
CA GLY A 313 -5.99 -12.58 3.62
C GLY A 313 -6.40 -13.96 3.10
N ALA A 314 -6.15 -14.23 1.83
CA ALA A 314 -6.28 -15.58 1.33
C ALA A 314 -5.16 -16.45 1.93
N GLY A 315 -5.53 -17.61 2.44
CA GLY A 315 -4.61 -18.53 3.10
C GLY A 315 -4.52 -18.41 4.63
N GLU A 316 -5.18 -17.42 5.24
CA GLU A 316 -5.31 -17.35 6.71
C GLU A 316 -6.07 -18.58 7.24
N GLY A 317 -5.51 -19.21 8.30
CA GLY A 317 -6.09 -20.39 8.91
C GLY A 317 -5.82 -21.71 8.16
N THR A 318 -5.00 -21.70 7.12
CA THR A 318 -4.55 -22.92 6.45
C THR A 318 -3.61 -23.69 7.38
N PRO A 319 -3.81 -25.02 7.60
CA PRO A 319 -2.90 -25.82 8.38
C PRO A 319 -1.50 -25.77 7.77
N VAL A 320 -0.53 -25.42 8.57
CA VAL A 320 0.86 -25.32 8.14
C VAL A 320 1.54 -26.66 8.30
N ILE A 321 2.02 -27.23 7.20
CA ILE A 321 2.83 -28.47 7.21
C ILE A 321 4.30 -28.05 7.21
N ALA A 322 5.00 -28.36 8.30
CA ALA A 322 6.43 -28.08 8.40
C ALA A 322 7.20 -28.80 7.29
N PRO A 323 8.08 -28.12 6.53
CA PRO A 323 8.90 -28.78 5.53
C PRO A 323 9.72 -29.90 6.16
N THR A 324 9.85 -31.01 5.46
CA THR A 324 10.71 -32.14 5.88
C THR A 324 12.18 -31.80 5.81
N ASP A 325 12.56 -30.90 4.94
CA ASP A 325 13.92 -30.37 4.79
C ASP A 325 14.24 -29.37 5.91
N ALA A 326 15.23 -29.70 6.73
CA ALA A 326 15.65 -28.88 7.86
C ALA A 326 16.13 -27.48 7.46
N SER A 327 16.72 -27.31 6.26
CA SER A 327 17.15 -26.00 5.75
C SER A 327 15.97 -25.07 5.41
N LYS A 328 14.82 -25.64 5.12
CA LYS A 328 13.57 -24.93 4.81
C LYS A 328 12.70 -24.65 6.04
N ARG A 329 12.99 -25.32 7.18
CA ARG A 329 12.23 -25.13 8.42
C ARG A 329 12.48 -23.79 9.11
N ALA A 330 13.57 -23.12 8.75
CA ALA A 330 13.96 -21.87 9.37
C ALA A 330 13.00 -20.70 9.08
N VAL A 331 12.01 -20.87 8.19
CA VAL A 331 11.19 -19.78 7.67
C VAL A 331 9.74 -20.23 7.55
N PHE A 332 9.09 -20.36 8.67
CA PHE A 332 7.79 -20.97 8.74
C PHE A 332 6.70 -19.96 9.17
N SER A 333 5.60 -19.82 8.47
CA SER A 333 4.47 -18.95 8.84
C SER A 333 3.12 -19.63 8.69
N GLN A 334 2.07 -19.06 9.29
CA GLN A 334 0.69 -19.56 9.16
C GLN A 334 0.16 -19.51 7.71
N ALA A 335 0.69 -18.63 6.89
CA ALA A 335 0.40 -18.53 5.47
C ALA A 335 1.46 -19.23 4.60
N TYR A 336 2.23 -20.13 5.17
CA TYR A 336 3.38 -20.74 4.51
C TYR A 336 2.93 -21.77 3.45
N ASN A 337 3.34 -21.50 2.22
CA ASN A 337 3.38 -22.53 1.19
C ASN A 337 4.78 -23.17 1.23
N PRO A 338 4.92 -24.49 1.53
CA PRO A 338 6.21 -25.15 1.61
C PRO A 338 7.01 -25.12 0.31
N GLU A 339 6.34 -24.90 -0.81
CA GLU A 339 6.97 -24.75 -2.13
C GLU A 339 7.41 -23.31 -2.42
N PHE A 340 7.04 -22.34 -1.56
CA PHE A 340 7.47 -20.95 -1.69
C PHE A 340 8.93 -20.79 -1.26
N ALA A 341 9.82 -21.09 -2.17
CA ALA A 341 11.26 -20.91 -1.99
C ALA A 341 11.86 -20.30 -3.27
N ILE A 342 12.21 -19.02 -3.20
CA ILE A 342 12.74 -18.29 -4.34
C ILE A 342 14.22 -18.59 -4.48
N PRO A 343 14.68 -19.15 -5.65
CA PRO A 343 16.07 -19.51 -5.82
C PRO A 343 16.99 -18.28 -5.89
N PRO A 344 18.28 -18.45 -5.57
CA PRO A 344 19.30 -17.44 -5.82
C PRO A 344 19.31 -17.01 -7.28
N ASN A 345 19.52 -15.71 -7.53
CA ASN A 345 19.62 -15.09 -8.85
C ASN A 345 18.43 -15.29 -9.79
N ALA A 346 17.28 -15.73 -9.28
CA ALA A 346 16.07 -15.91 -10.09
C ALA A 346 15.46 -14.55 -10.45
N ALA A 347 15.55 -14.14 -11.71
CA ALA A 347 15.04 -12.85 -12.19
C ALA A 347 13.52 -12.83 -12.45
N ASP A 348 12.87 -13.98 -12.50
CA ASP A 348 11.41 -14.11 -12.79
C ASP A 348 10.84 -15.41 -12.21
N PHE A 349 10.88 -15.54 -10.89
CA PHE A 349 10.32 -16.70 -10.21
C PHE A 349 8.81 -16.56 -10.09
N LEU A 350 8.05 -17.52 -10.65
CA LEU A 350 6.62 -17.66 -10.39
C LEU A 350 6.44 -18.49 -9.11
N ALA A 351 5.87 -17.88 -8.09
CA ALA A 351 5.48 -18.62 -6.89
C ALA A 351 4.40 -19.65 -7.21
N PRO A 352 4.34 -20.77 -6.47
CA PRO A 352 3.21 -21.69 -6.59
C PRO A 352 1.89 -20.92 -6.43
N PRO A 353 0.96 -21.02 -7.39
CA PRO A 353 -0.30 -20.28 -7.33
C PRO A 353 -1.12 -20.69 -6.12
N MET A 354 -1.83 -19.72 -5.57
CA MET A 354 -2.82 -19.97 -4.52
C MET A 354 -4.22 -19.89 -5.14
N ASP A 355 -5.05 -20.88 -4.86
CA ASP A 355 -6.45 -20.92 -5.27
C ASP A 355 -7.36 -20.89 -4.04
N ILE A 356 -8.39 -20.05 -4.08
CA ILE A 356 -9.50 -20.09 -3.13
C ILE A 356 -10.83 -20.36 -3.84
N VAL A 357 -11.78 -20.91 -3.10
CA VAL A 357 -13.17 -21.05 -3.53
C VAL A 357 -14.06 -20.26 -2.59
N PHE A 358 -14.94 -19.43 -3.14
CA PHE A 358 -15.94 -18.72 -2.34
C PHE A 358 -17.09 -19.67 -1.96
N LEU A 359 -17.32 -19.79 -0.66
CA LEU A 359 -18.33 -20.71 -0.09
C LEU A 359 -19.71 -20.08 0.05
N LYS A 360 -19.79 -18.75 -0.12
CA LYS A 360 -21.01 -17.92 -0.10
C LYS A 360 -20.94 -16.90 -1.23
N ASP A 361 -22.09 -16.32 -1.59
CA ASP A 361 -22.10 -15.11 -2.41
C ASP A 361 -21.46 -13.98 -1.62
N VAL A 362 -20.52 -13.26 -2.22
CA VAL A 362 -19.78 -12.18 -1.57
C VAL A 362 -19.68 -10.96 -2.47
N GLU A 363 -19.49 -9.80 -1.84
CA GLU A 363 -19.09 -8.57 -2.54
C GLU A 363 -17.70 -8.17 -2.07
N ILE A 364 -16.76 -8.09 -3.03
CA ILE A 364 -15.39 -7.62 -2.80
C ILE A 364 -15.31 -6.18 -3.26
N VAL A 365 -14.95 -5.28 -2.36
CA VAL A 365 -14.86 -3.85 -2.61
C VAL A 365 -13.43 -3.32 -2.60
N THR A 366 -12.47 -4.11 -2.11
CA THR A 366 -11.04 -3.79 -2.21
C THR A 366 -10.22 -5.04 -2.50
N ILE A 367 -9.16 -4.88 -3.29
CA ILE A 367 -8.15 -5.90 -3.57
C ILE A 367 -6.79 -5.27 -3.29
N ARG A 368 -5.95 -5.94 -2.48
CA ARG A 368 -4.60 -5.47 -2.16
C ARG A 368 -3.60 -6.62 -2.27
N PRO A 369 -2.81 -6.69 -3.35
CA PRO A 369 -1.67 -7.58 -3.42
C PRO A 369 -0.56 -7.09 -2.50
N HIS A 370 0.04 -8.00 -1.74
CA HIS A 370 1.17 -7.70 -0.89
C HIS A 370 2.30 -8.70 -1.13
N ALA A 371 3.48 -8.15 -1.36
CA ALA A 371 4.77 -8.82 -1.44
C ALA A 371 5.84 -7.90 -0.87
N HIS A 372 7.03 -8.39 -0.57
CA HIS A 372 8.14 -7.58 -0.09
C HIS A 372 9.02 -7.05 -1.24
N VAL A 373 10.29 -6.78 -0.94
CA VAL A 373 11.24 -6.06 -1.83
C VAL A 373 11.54 -6.76 -3.15
N ARG A 374 11.26 -8.07 -3.27
CA ARG A 374 11.45 -8.83 -4.51
C ARG A 374 10.16 -9.02 -5.31
N GLY A 375 9.02 -8.58 -4.79
CA GLY A 375 7.74 -8.60 -5.52
C GLY A 375 7.90 -7.93 -6.88
N LYS A 376 7.52 -8.63 -7.96
CA LYS A 376 7.64 -8.19 -9.35
C LYS A 376 6.31 -7.94 -10.01
N SER A 377 5.38 -8.87 -9.84
CA SER A 377 4.01 -8.75 -10.39
C SER A 377 3.01 -9.54 -9.59
N ALA A 378 1.74 -9.18 -9.70
CA ALA A 378 0.62 -9.91 -9.12
C ALA A 378 -0.56 -9.93 -10.08
N GLN A 379 -1.25 -11.07 -10.18
CA GLN A 379 -2.46 -11.22 -10.99
C GLN A 379 -3.53 -11.98 -10.20
N TYR A 380 -4.78 -11.53 -10.30
CA TYR A 380 -5.96 -12.15 -9.69
C TYR A 380 -6.94 -12.50 -10.79
N ARG A 381 -7.28 -13.79 -10.89
CA ARG A 381 -8.17 -14.35 -11.90
C ARG A 381 -9.34 -15.06 -11.24
N LEU A 382 -10.55 -14.77 -11.70
CA LEU A 382 -11.76 -15.52 -11.34
C LEU A 382 -12.03 -16.60 -12.38
N THR A 383 -12.52 -17.75 -11.91
CA THR A 383 -13.21 -18.77 -12.71
C THR A 383 -14.57 -18.97 -12.09
N TYR A 384 -15.61 -18.58 -12.80
CA TYR A 384 -17.00 -18.67 -12.36
C TYR A 384 -17.53 -20.10 -12.45
N PRO A 385 -18.65 -20.43 -11.76
CA PRO A 385 -19.23 -21.79 -11.81
C PRO A 385 -19.63 -22.29 -13.20
N ASP A 386 -19.90 -21.38 -14.13
CA ASP A 386 -20.20 -21.70 -15.53
C ASP A 386 -18.96 -21.89 -16.41
N GLY A 387 -17.75 -21.76 -15.83
CA GLY A 387 -16.47 -21.88 -16.52
C GLY A 387 -15.98 -20.60 -17.17
N HIS A 388 -16.73 -19.49 -17.09
CA HIS A 388 -16.22 -18.18 -17.54
C HIS A 388 -15.02 -17.74 -16.70
N GLU A 389 -14.03 -17.13 -17.33
CA GLU A 389 -12.84 -16.60 -16.66
C GLU A 389 -12.71 -15.09 -16.84
N GLU A 390 -12.25 -14.41 -15.80
CA GLU A 390 -12.00 -12.97 -15.80
C GLU A 390 -10.74 -12.64 -14.99
N ILE A 391 -9.85 -11.80 -15.54
CA ILE A 391 -8.75 -11.21 -14.77
C ILE A 391 -9.28 -9.92 -14.13
N VAL A 392 -9.42 -9.92 -12.81
CA VAL A 392 -9.98 -8.80 -12.04
C VAL A 392 -8.92 -7.84 -11.53
N LEU A 393 -7.66 -8.27 -11.51
CA LEU A 393 -6.51 -7.40 -11.25
C LEU A 393 -5.27 -7.97 -11.93
N ASN A 394 -4.53 -7.11 -12.62
CA ASN A 394 -3.19 -7.39 -13.13
C ASN A 394 -2.27 -6.23 -12.77
N VAL A 395 -1.23 -6.50 -12.00
CA VAL A 395 -0.18 -5.55 -11.60
C VAL A 395 1.14 -6.04 -12.18
N PRO A 396 1.49 -5.64 -13.41
CA PRO A 396 2.68 -6.17 -14.11
C PRO A 396 4.00 -5.64 -13.54
N ASN A 397 3.96 -4.50 -12.83
CA ASN A 397 5.13 -3.85 -12.23
C ASN A 397 4.79 -3.49 -10.78
N TYR A 398 4.86 -4.49 -9.90
CA TYR A 398 4.66 -4.27 -8.46
C TYR A 398 5.81 -3.44 -7.88
N ASP A 399 5.49 -2.50 -6.99
CA ASP A 399 6.47 -1.71 -6.25
C ASP A 399 6.17 -1.78 -4.75
N PHE A 400 7.08 -2.40 -4.01
CA PHE A 400 6.99 -2.57 -2.55
C PHE A 400 6.79 -1.26 -1.79
N ASN A 401 7.31 -0.14 -2.31
CA ASN A 401 7.19 1.16 -1.65
C ASN A 401 5.76 1.73 -1.70
N TRP A 402 4.88 1.19 -2.55
CA TRP A 402 3.55 1.77 -2.76
C TRP A 402 2.38 0.86 -2.44
N GLN A 403 2.51 -0.39 -2.30
CA GLN A 403 1.56 -1.42 -1.85
C GLN A 403 0.07 -1.01 -1.94
N LEU A 404 -0.38 -0.68 -3.15
CA LEU A 404 -1.67 -0.02 -3.38
C LEU A 404 -2.86 -0.94 -3.10
N SER A 405 -3.93 -0.36 -2.56
CA SER A 405 -5.25 -0.95 -2.49
C SER A 405 -6.09 -0.49 -3.68
N TYR A 406 -6.72 -1.42 -4.37
CA TYR A 406 -7.56 -1.20 -5.54
C TYR A 406 -9.02 -1.34 -5.15
N ARG A 407 -9.82 -0.25 -5.24
CA ARG A 407 -11.25 -0.26 -4.90
C ARG A 407 -12.06 -0.72 -6.09
N THR A 408 -12.87 -1.74 -5.88
CA THR A 408 -13.69 -2.40 -6.91
C THR A 408 -15.14 -2.56 -6.43
N ALA A 409 -15.97 -3.27 -7.19
CA ALA A 409 -17.33 -3.65 -6.84
C ALA A 409 -17.66 -5.01 -7.47
N LEU A 410 -16.93 -6.05 -7.02
CA LEU A 410 -17.06 -7.40 -7.56
C LEU A 410 -18.10 -8.18 -6.77
N LYS A 411 -19.21 -8.53 -7.42
CA LYS A 411 -20.21 -9.47 -6.89
C LYS A 411 -19.85 -10.87 -7.35
N ILE A 412 -19.43 -11.69 -6.42
CA ILE A 412 -18.87 -13.02 -6.70
C ILE A 412 -19.84 -14.08 -6.19
N PRO A 413 -20.42 -14.93 -7.09
CA PRO A 413 -21.29 -16.03 -6.70
C PRO A 413 -20.52 -17.11 -5.94
N LYS A 414 -21.23 -17.80 -5.05
CA LYS A 414 -20.75 -19.03 -4.42
C LYS A 414 -20.25 -20.02 -5.48
N GLY A 415 -19.14 -20.70 -5.16
CA GLY A 415 -18.50 -21.69 -6.03
C GLY A 415 -17.51 -21.08 -7.03
N THR A 416 -17.43 -19.76 -7.14
CA THR A 416 -16.38 -19.11 -7.93
C THR A 416 -15.02 -19.40 -7.31
N ARG A 417 -14.02 -19.68 -8.15
CA ARG A 417 -12.62 -19.81 -7.76
C ARG A 417 -11.90 -18.52 -8.05
N MET A 418 -11.00 -18.11 -7.15
CA MET A 418 -10.05 -17.05 -7.42
C MET A 418 -8.63 -17.58 -7.31
N ARG A 419 -7.85 -17.37 -8.37
CA ARG A 419 -6.44 -17.72 -8.44
C ARG A 419 -5.58 -16.48 -8.27
N PHE A 420 -4.55 -16.60 -7.44
CA PHE A 420 -3.52 -15.59 -7.21
C PHE A 420 -2.19 -16.07 -7.77
N GLU A 421 -1.58 -15.27 -8.63
CA GLU A 421 -0.26 -15.54 -9.20
C GLU A 421 0.67 -14.38 -8.87
N PHE A 422 1.79 -14.66 -8.22
CA PHE A 422 2.82 -13.67 -7.88
C PHE A 422 4.15 -14.07 -8.49
N ARG A 423 4.86 -13.06 -9.00
CA ARG A 423 6.23 -13.23 -9.49
C ARG A 423 7.20 -12.40 -8.68
N TYR A 424 8.44 -12.89 -8.58
CA TYR A 424 9.49 -12.30 -7.78
C TYR A 424 10.79 -12.19 -8.59
N ASP A 425 11.57 -11.13 -8.28
CA ASP A 425 12.91 -10.90 -8.84
C ASP A 425 13.95 -10.93 -7.71
N ASN A 426 14.61 -12.07 -7.56
CA ASN A 426 15.73 -12.27 -6.63
C ASN A 426 17.10 -12.11 -7.34
N SER A 427 17.17 -11.39 -8.44
CA SER A 427 18.42 -11.16 -9.16
C SER A 427 19.14 -9.89 -8.71
N ALA A 428 20.39 -9.74 -9.15
CA ALA A 428 21.19 -8.53 -8.94
C ALA A 428 20.64 -7.29 -9.71
N ASN A 429 19.72 -7.48 -10.67
CA ASN A 429 19.08 -6.38 -11.39
C ASN A 429 18.02 -5.67 -10.54
N ASN A 430 17.45 -6.35 -9.53
CA ASN A 430 16.55 -5.75 -8.57
C ASN A 430 17.36 -4.96 -7.54
N LYS A 431 17.34 -3.64 -7.64
CA LYS A 431 18.12 -2.72 -6.76
C LYS A 431 17.65 -2.74 -5.30
N ASN A 432 16.45 -3.23 -5.02
CA ASN A 432 15.90 -3.35 -3.68
C ASN A 432 16.25 -4.70 -3.03
N ASN A 433 16.83 -5.63 -3.79
CA ASN A 433 17.20 -6.95 -3.30
C ASN A 433 18.46 -6.85 -2.43
N PRO A 434 18.40 -7.19 -1.12
CA PRO A 434 19.54 -7.07 -0.23
C PRO A 434 20.64 -8.11 -0.51
N ASP A 435 20.28 -9.30 -1.02
CA ASP A 435 21.25 -10.36 -1.37
C ASP A 435 20.67 -11.30 -2.43
N PRO A 436 21.14 -11.23 -3.68
CA PRO A 436 20.67 -12.09 -4.76
C PRO A 436 21.18 -13.55 -4.67
N ASN A 437 22.19 -13.83 -3.87
CA ASN A 437 22.84 -15.15 -3.83
C ASN A 437 22.18 -16.12 -2.85
N ARG A 438 21.07 -15.72 -2.23
CA ARG A 438 20.40 -16.48 -1.18
C ARG A 438 19.07 -17.04 -1.64
N TRP A 439 18.71 -18.19 -1.11
CA TRP A 439 17.34 -18.66 -1.09
C TRP A 439 16.49 -17.74 -0.21
N VAL A 440 15.30 -17.38 -0.72
CA VAL A 440 14.36 -16.52 0.01
C VAL A 440 13.07 -17.26 0.24
N TYR A 441 12.62 -17.22 1.47
CA TYR A 441 11.44 -17.92 1.93
C TYR A 441 10.39 -16.93 2.43
N GLN A 442 9.19 -17.43 2.71
CA GLN A 442 8.14 -16.62 3.30
C GLN A 442 8.48 -16.24 4.73
N GLY A 443 8.31 -14.97 5.08
CA GLY A 443 8.55 -14.43 6.41
C GLY A 443 8.08 -13.00 6.56
N PHE A 444 8.12 -12.47 7.78
CA PHE A 444 7.61 -11.13 8.11
C PHE A 444 8.52 -9.98 7.69
N GLN A 445 9.83 -10.23 7.68
CA GLN A 445 10.77 -9.13 7.47
C GLN A 445 10.90 -8.76 5.99
N SER A 446 11.16 -7.50 5.70
CA SER A 446 11.26 -7.00 4.32
C SER A 446 12.33 -7.70 3.47
N TRP A 447 13.37 -8.28 4.10
CA TRP A 447 14.42 -9.06 3.42
C TRP A 447 14.05 -10.52 3.18
N GLU A 448 12.96 -10.99 3.74
CA GLU A 448 12.25 -12.23 3.38
C GLU A 448 11.23 -11.92 2.32
N GLU A 449 10.33 -12.84 2.00
CA GLU A 449 9.24 -12.56 1.07
C GLU A 449 7.89 -13.01 1.59
N MET A 450 6.85 -12.43 1.02
CA MET A 450 5.49 -12.76 1.35
C MET A 450 4.62 -12.81 0.08
N MET A 451 3.71 -13.75 0.05
CA MET A 451 2.61 -13.80 -0.91
C MET A 451 1.31 -13.66 -0.12
N ALA A 452 0.81 -12.43 0.00
CA ALA A 452 -0.38 -12.13 0.78
C ALA A 452 -1.42 -11.38 -0.05
N PRO A 453 -2.34 -12.10 -0.73
CA PRO A 453 -3.47 -11.49 -1.39
C PRO A 453 -4.56 -11.14 -0.37
N ASN A 454 -4.77 -9.84 -0.14
CA ASN A 454 -5.81 -9.35 0.77
C ASN A 454 -7.05 -8.92 0.01
N LEU A 455 -8.22 -9.33 0.52
CA LEU A 455 -9.53 -9.04 -0.03
C LEU A 455 -10.37 -8.29 1.01
N GLY A 456 -10.96 -7.17 0.63
CA GLY A 456 -11.89 -6.42 1.46
C GLY A 456 -13.33 -6.73 1.07
N PHE A 457 -14.09 -7.25 2.01
CA PHE A 457 -15.45 -7.70 1.84
C PHE A 457 -16.44 -6.66 2.37
N LEU A 458 -17.49 -6.44 1.61
CA LEU A 458 -18.68 -5.72 2.05
C LEU A 458 -19.78 -6.74 2.36
N LEU A 459 -20.20 -6.80 3.61
CA LEU A 459 -21.17 -7.77 4.10
C LEU A 459 -22.36 -7.04 4.73
N GLY A 460 -23.55 -7.63 4.63
CA GLY A 460 -24.67 -7.12 5.42
C GLY A 460 -24.30 -7.07 6.91
N ARG A 461 -24.77 -6.06 7.64
CA ARG A 461 -24.43 -5.83 9.06
C ARG A 461 -24.53 -7.09 9.93
N ASP A 462 -25.57 -7.87 9.74
CA ASP A 462 -25.87 -9.06 10.56
C ASP A 462 -25.37 -10.37 9.91
N ALA A 463 -24.64 -10.28 8.78
CA ALA A 463 -24.15 -11.46 8.09
C ALA A 463 -23.07 -12.18 8.90
N ASP A 464 -23.10 -13.51 8.87
CA ASP A 464 -22.03 -14.36 9.41
C ASP A 464 -20.76 -14.22 8.58
N VAL A 465 -19.65 -13.87 9.25
CA VAL A 465 -18.33 -13.67 8.62
C VAL A 465 -17.53 -14.97 8.49
N GLY A 466 -17.96 -16.05 9.13
CA GLY A 466 -17.28 -17.34 9.06
C GLY A 466 -17.48 -18.03 7.72
N GLY A 467 -16.47 -18.75 7.24
CA GLY A 467 -16.55 -19.60 6.05
C GLY A 467 -16.92 -18.83 4.78
N LEU A 468 -16.34 -17.66 4.55
CA LEU A 468 -16.54 -16.92 3.29
C LEU A 468 -15.82 -17.61 2.13
N MET A 469 -14.64 -18.15 2.40
CA MET A 469 -13.79 -18.81 1.42
C MET A 469 -13.02 -19.97 2.05
N SER A 470 -12.52 -20.88 1.21
CA SER A 470 -11.56 -21.91 1.59
C SER A 470 -10.43 -21.96 0.57
N VAL A 471 -9.22 -22.30 1.02
CA VAL A 471 -8.12 -22.61 0.11
C VAL A 471 -8.45 -23.93 -0.58
N SER A 472 -8.36 -23.95 -1.91
CA SER A 472 -8.45 -25.18 -2.70
C SER A 472 -7.03 -25.59 -3.09
N ASN A 473 -6.65 -26.80 -2.68
CA ASN A 473 -5.42 -27.46 -3.13
C ASN A 473 -5.56 -27.93 -4.57
#